data_bf46ea573768a85e6c40881f4ffd283a
#
_entry.id   bf46ea573768a85e6c40881f4ffd283a
#
_cell.length_a   1.000
_cell.length_b   1.000
_cell.length_c   1.000
_cell.angle_alpha   90.00
_cell.angle_beta   90.00
_cell.angle_gamma   90.00
#
_symmetry.space_group_name_H-M   'P 1'
#
loop_
_entity.id
_entity.type
_entity.pdbx_description
1 polymer ?
#
loop_
_entity_poly.entity_id
_entity_poly.type
_entity_poly.pdbx_seq_one_letter_code
_entity_poly.pdbx_strand_id
1 'polypeptide(L)'
;MIGYDIVRVFCGPDGDHGDRIAVVRDGSAVTGEQDRVAFARRSGLTATVFVDDPERGVIDIRSADRRLPFAGAPCLGAAWLLDAPELITPAGVVGVRLDGEFTWLEARPAWAPPRTLRQYDSPEEVDALPVPPPGEWVYAWAWEDEGAGRVRARGFPGRGHGAEEVEATGSAALLLADRLHRALNTSQGRGSQVLTAPARDGLVELGGRVHLDRAVPGASAATRPAITLGSPASSRRRIHLLDL
;
A
#
# COMPACT_ATOMS: atom_id res chain seq x y z
N MET A 1 -14.00 -14.67 -17.99
CA MET A 1 -13.11 -13.55 -17.61
C MET A 1 -13.18 -13.46 -16.09
N ILE A 2 -12.05 -13.35 -15.42
CA ILE A 2 -11.97 -13.28 -13.96
C ILE A 2 -12.25 -11.84 -13.53
N GLY A 3 -13.15 -11.67 -12.54
CA GLY A 3 -13.45 -10.36 -11.97
C GLY A 3 -12.37 -9.94 -10.98
N TYR A 4 -12.06 -8.65 -10.95
CA TYR A 4 -11.12 -8.07 -10.01
C TYR A 4 -11.41 -6.59 -9.78
N ASP A 5 -10.97 -6.09 -8.65
CA ASP A 5 -11.01 -4.67 -8.35
C ASP A 5 -9.65 -4.03 -8.61
N ILE A 6 -9.65 -2.77 -9.01
CA ILE A 6 -8.47 -1.94 -9.02
C ILE A 6 -8.61 -0.96 -7.87
N VAL A 7 -7.71 -1.01 -6.93
CA VAL A 7 -7.63 -0.07 -5.81
C VAL A 7 -6.39 0.79 -5.95
N ARG A 8 -6.52 2.02 -5.51
CA ARG A 8 -5.46 3.01 -5.46
C ARG A 8 -5.04 3.17 -4.01
N VAL A 9 -3.76 3.00 -3.73
CA VAL A 9 -3.20 2.94 -2.38
C VAL A 9 -2.18 4.05 -2.20
N PHE A 10 -2.13 4.66 -1.02
CA PHE A 10 -1.32 5.84 -0.72
C PHE A 10 -1.74 7.07 -1.53
N CYS A 11 -3.00 7.16 -1.90
CA CYS A 11 -3.51 8.32 -2.61
C CYS A 11 -3.52 9.58 -1.73
N GLY A 12 -3.55 10.74 -2.40
CA GLY A 12 -3.74 12.03 -1.76
C GLY A 12 -5.14 12.19 -1.16
N PRO A 13 -5.41 13.32 -0.50
CA PRO A 13 -6.72 13.58 0.12
C PRO A 13 -7.91 13.51 -0.85
N ASP A 14 -7.68 13.84 -2.11
CA ASP A 14 -8.72 13.85 -3.15
C ASP A 14 -8.89 12.48 -3.84
N GLY A 15 -8.16 11.44 -3.38
CA GLY A 15 -8.17 10.11 -3.98
C GLY A 15 -7.29 9.97 -5.23
N ASP A 16 -6.60 11.04 -5.62
CA ASP A 16 -5.68 11.05 -6.76
C ASP A 16 -4.30 10.52 -6.38
N HIS A 17 -3.48 10.24 -7.41
CA HIS A 17 -2.15 9.65 -7.27
C HIS A 17 -2.18 8.25 -6.64
N GLY A 18 -1.15 7.86 -5.92
CA GLY A 18 -1.07 6.53 -5.31
C GLY A 18 -0.72 5.41 -6.27
N ASP A 19 -0.42 4.26 -5.70
CA ASP A 19 -0.10 3.05 -6.44
C ASP A 19 -1.36 2.25 -6.76
N ARG A 20 -1.49 1.77 -7.99
CA ARG A 20 -2.66 1.01 -8.45
C ARG A 20 -2.35 -0.48 -8.41
N ILE A 21 -3.20 -1.22 -7.72
CA ILE A 21 -3.09 -2.67 -7.61
C ILE A 21 -4.38 -3.37 -8.00
N ALA A 22 -4.27 -4.58 -8.53
CA ALA A 22 -5.42 -5.46 -8.76
C ALA A 22 -5.68 -6.32 -7.54
N VAL A 23 -6.96 -6.52 -7.19
CA VAL A 23 -7.39 -7.47 -6.16
C VAL A 23 -8.43 -8.42 -6.74
N VAL A 24 -8.06 -9.68 -6.88
CA VAL A 24 -8.95 -10.77 -7.27
C VAL A 24 -9.58 -11.32 -5.99
N ARG A 25 -10.86 -10.99 -5.75
CA ARG A 25 -11.57 -11.36 -4.51
C ARG A 25 -11.77 -12.88 -4.33
N ASP A 26 -11.82 -13.62 -5.41
CA ASP A 26 -11.89 -15.07 -5.43
C ASP A 26 -10.63 -15.64 -6.06
N GLY A 27 -9.60 -15.84 -5.24
CA GLY A 27 -8.32 -16.41 -5.66
C GLY A 27 -8.46 -17.86 -6.15
N SER A 28 -9.50 -18.57 -5.71
CA SER A 28 -9.77 -19.94 -6.14
C SER A 28 -10.12 -20.04 -7.62
N ALA A 29 -10.59 -18.94 -8.23
CA ALA A 29 -10.83 -18.86 -9.67
C ALA A 29 -9.53 -18.89 -10.50
N VAL A 30 -8.34 -18.72 -9.86
CA VAL A 30 -7.02 -18.73 -10.50
C VAL A 30 -6.08 -19.60 -9.67
N THR A 31 -6.17 -20.91 -9.81
CA THR A 31 -5.45 -21.88 -8.95
C THR A 31 -4.00 -22.15 -9.40
N GLY A 32 -3.72 -22.00 -10.71
CA GLY A 32 -2.41 -22.28 -11.28
C GLY A 32 -1.39 -21.18 -11.00
N GLU A 33 -0.18 -21.55 -10.56
CA GLU A 33 0.93 -20.62 -10.39
C GLU A 33 1.20 -19.79 -11.66
N GLN A 34 1.26 -20.47 -12.81
CA GLN A 34 1.49 -19.83 -14.11
C GLN A 34 0.32 -18.93 -14.53
N ASP A 35 -0.91 -19.31 -14.17
CA ASP A 35 -2.11 -18.52 -14.47
C ASP A 35 -2.13 -17.22 -13.66
N ARG A 36 -1.72 -17.27 -12.39
CA ARG A 36 -1.56 -16.08 -11.54
C ARG A 36 -0.49 -15.13 -12.07
N VAL A 37 0.66 -15.65 -12.47
CA VAL A 37 1.71 -14.84 -13.11
C VAL A 37 1.22 -14.23 -14.43
N ALA A 38 0.55 -15.03 -15.27
CA ALA A 38 -0.02 -14.53 -16.52
C ALA A 38 -1.10 -13.46 -16.29
N PHE A 39 -1.92 -13.62 -15.25
CA PHE A 39 -2.91 -12.62 -14.86
C PHE A 39 -2.22 -11.32 -14.41
N ALA A 40 -1.24 -11.40 -13.49
CA ALA A 40 -0.50 -10.24 -13.00
C ALA A 40 0.18 -9.47 -14.14
N ARG A 41 0.77 -10.16 -15.11
CA ARG A 41 1.34 -9.52 -16.31
C ARG A 41 0.28 -8.80 -17.15
N ARG A 42 -0.86 -9.46 -17.41
CA ARG A 42 -1.93 -8.87 -18.22
C ARG A 42 -2.61 -7.67 -17.56
N SER A 43 -2.64 -7.62 -16.22
CA SER A 43 -3.20 -6.48 -15.49
C SER A 43 -2.44 -5.18 -15.78
N GLY A 44 -1.14 -5.28 -16.07
CA GLY A 44 -0.26 -4.12 -16.29
C GLY A 44 -0.09 -3.24 -15.06
N LEU A 45 -0.48 -3.73 -13.87
CA LEU A 45 -0.42 -3.01 -12.60
C LEU A 45 0.83 -3.43 -11.81
N THR A 46 1.20 -2.63 -10.82
CA THR A 46 2.39 -2.85 -9.98
C THR A 46 2.36 -4.21 -9.29
N ALA A 47 1.18 -4.62 -8.81
CA ALA A 47 0.95 -5.93 -8.21
C ALA A 47 -0.50 -6.39 -8.37
N THR A 48 -0.69 -7.69 -8.20
CA THR A 48 -2.00 -8.34 -8.11
C THR A 48 -2.07 -9.14 -6.81
N VAL A 49 -3.14 -8.97 -6.07
CA VAL A 49 -3.50 -9.76 -4.89
C VAL A 49 -4.54 -10.79 -5.30
N PHE A 50 -4.35 -12.04 -4.92
CA PHE A 50 -5.34 -13.10 -4.98
C PHE A 50 -5.79 -13.40 -3.55
N VAL A 51 -7.08 -13.27 -3.27
CA VAL A 51 -7.65 -13.59 -1.97
C VAL A 51 -8.01 -15.06 -1.96
N ASP A 52 -7.21 -15.87 -1.24
CA ASP A 52 -7.37 -17.33 -1.21
C ASP A 52 -8.38 -17.77 -0.14
N ASP A 53 -8.48 -17.02 0.95
CA ASP A 53 -9.49 -17.23 2.00
C ASP A 53 -9.90 -15.85 2.58
N PRO A 54 -11.03 -15.31 2.17
CA PRO A 54 -11.47 -13.98 2.62
C PRO A 54 -11.88 -13.94 4.10
N GLU A 55 -12.33 -15.06 4.68
CA GLU A 55 -12.74 -15.11 6.10
C GLU A 55 -11.52 -15.07 7.03
N ARG A 56 -10.40 -15.65 6.58
CA ARG A 56 -9.15 -15.70 7.33
C ARG A 56 -8.14 -14.63 6.87
N GLY A 57 -8.47 -13.85 5.87
CA GLY A 57 -7.56 -12.85 5.31
C GLY A 57 -6.33 -13.45 4.61
N VAL A 58 -6.41 -14.69 4.08
CA VAL A 58 -5.28 -15.33 3.39
C VAL A 58 -5.13 -14.76 1.99
N ILE A 59 -3.96 -14.21 1.70
CA ILE A 59 -3.67 -13.57 0.41
C ILE A 59 -2.37 -14.08 -0.21
N ASP A 60 -2.35 -14.10 -1.54
CA ASP A 60 -1.17 -14.34 -2.37
C ASP A 60 -0.87 -13.09 -3.23
N ILE A 61 0.33 -12.57 -3.16
CA ILE A 61 0.73 -11.33 -3.83
C ILE A 61 1.67 -11.64 -4.98
N ARG A 62 1.39 -11.10 -6.16
CA ARG A 62 2.17 -11.29 -7.37
C ARG A 62 2.54 -9.96 -8.04
N SER A 63 3.78 -9.83 -8.43
CA SER A 63 4.19 -8.89 -9.49
C SER A 63 4.14 -9.58 -10.85
N ALA A 64 4.51 -8.86 -11.91
CA ALA A 64 4.54 -9.41 -13.27
C ALA A 64 5.52 -10.59 -13.45
N ASP A 65 6.50 -10.75 -12.56
CA ASP A 65 7.61 -11.67 -12.69
C ASP A 65 7.77 -12.66 -11.53
N ARG A 66 7.21 -12.38 -10.35
CA ARG A 66 7.43 -13.20 -9.15
C ARG A 66 6.33 -13.12 -8.11
N ARG A 67 6.36 -14.08 -7.19
CA ARG A 67 5.62 -14.04 -5.93
C ARG A 67 6.31 -13.10 -4.95
N LEU A 68 5.50 -12.30 -4.25
CA LEU A 68 5.98 -11.40 -3.21
C LEU A 68 5.53 -11.92 -1.84
N PRO A 69 6.45 -12.24 -0.92
CA PRO A 69 6.07 -12.69 0.41
C PRO A 69 5.31 -11.63 1.19
N PHE A 70 5.66 -10.36 0.97
CA PHE A 70 5.03 -9.18 1.53
C PHE A 70 5.19 -7.99 0.57
N ALA A 71 4.16 -7.13 0.50
CA ALA A 71 4.26 -5.83 -0.14
C ALA A 71 3.22 -4.87 0.48
N GLY A 72 3.63 -3.68 0.92
CA GLY A 72 2.81 -2.77 1.69
C GLY A 72 1.54 -2.31 0.98
N ALA A 73 1.64 -1.78 -0.24
CA ALA A 73 0.49 -1.33 -1.01
C ALA A 73 -0.52 -2.46 -1.31
N PRO A 74 -0.12 -3.64 -1.79
CA PRO A 74 -1.02 -4.78 -1.94
C PRO A 74 -1.74 -5.19 -0.66
N CYS A 75 -1.02 -5.25 0.48
CA CYS A 75 -1.63 -5.58 1.76
C CYS A 75 -2.64 -4.52 2.20
N LEU A 76 -2.30 -3.21 2.10
CA LEU A 76 -3.23 -2.12 2.43
C LEU A 76 -4.50 -2.17 1.58
N GLY A 77 -4.35 -2.34 0.27
CA GLY A 77 -5.49 -2.42 -0.63
C GLY A 77 -6.39 -3.63 -0.38
N ALA A 78 -5.81 -4.80 -0.11
CA ALA A 78 -6.56 -6.01 0.24
C ALA A 78 -7.28 -5.86 1.60
N ALA A 79 -6.58 -5.36 2.62
CA ALA A 79 -7.14 -5.13 3.96
C ALA A 79 -8.35 -4.19 3.92
N TRP A 80 -8.22 -3.06 3.23
CA TRP A 80 -9.30 -2.10 3.06
C TRP A 80 -10.50 -2.69 2.32
N LEU A 81 -10.24 -3.44 1.23
CA LEU A 81 -11.30 -4.02 0.39
C LEU A 81 -12.06 -5.15 1.08
N LEU A 82 -11.39 -5.91 1.96
CA LEU A 82 -11.94 -7.03 2.69
C LEU A 82 -12.52 -6.63 4.05
N ASP A 83 -12.24 -5.42 4.53
CA ASP A 83 -12.53 -4.99 5.91
C ASP A 83 -11.94 -5.98 6.93
N ALA A 84 -10.73 -6.48 6.64
CA ALA A 84 -10.10 -7.54 7.42
C ALA A 84 -9.26 -6.96 8.56
N PRO A 85 -9.36 -7.49 9.80
CA PRO A 85 -8.56 -7.04 10.94
C PRO A 85 -7.10 -7.55 10.89
N GLU A 86 -6.84 -8.54 10.07
CA GLU A 86 -5.50 -9.09 9.80
C GLU A 86 -5.44 -9.72 8.43
N LEU A 87 -4.22 -9.84 7.89
CA LEU A 87 -3.94 -10.59 6.68
C LEU A 87 -2.89 -11.67 6.95
N ILE A 88 -3.07 -12.83 6.33
CA ILE A 88 -2.08 -13.92 6.34
C ILE A 88 -1.34 -13.90 5.01
N THR A 89 -0.05 -13.64 5.08
CA THR A 89 0.87 -13.59 3.94
C THR A 89 1.96 -14.64 4.09
N PRO A 90 2.72 -14.97 3.03
CA PRO A 90 3.88 -15.86 3.16
C PRO A 90 4.97 -15.34 4.11
N ALA A 91 5.05 -14.03 4.35
CA ALA A 91 5.99 -13.44 5.30
C ALA A 91 5.53 -13.57 6.76
N GLY A 92 4.23 -13.71 6.99
CA GLY A 92 3.61 -13.80 8.32
C GLY A 92 2.26 -13.12 8.39
N VAL A 93 1.75 -12.99 9.62
CA VAL A 93 0.50 -12.28 9.92
C VAL A 93 0.77 -10.79 9.97
N VAL A 94 -0.06 -10.03 9.26
CA VAL A 94 -0.03 -8.56 9.16
C VAL A 94 -1.25 -8.05 9.91
N GLY A 95 -1.07 -7.39 11.04
CA GLY A 95 -2.15 -6.71 11.77
C GLY A 95 -2.68 -5.54 10.96
N VAL A 96 -3.98 -5.30 11.02
CA VAL A 96 -4.67 -4.23 10.29
C VAL A 96 -5.48 -3.37 11.24
N ARG A 97 -5.45 -2.07 11.04
CA ARG A 97 -6.30 -1.10 11.73
C ARG A 97 -6.88 -0.12 10.71
N LEU A 98 -8.19 0.08 10.76
CA LEU A 98 -8.89 1.12 10.02
C LEU A 98 -9.11 2.31 10.95
N ASP A 99 -8.74 3.50 10.50
CA ASP A 99 -8.78 4.71 11.31
C ASP A 99 -9.22 5.90 10.43
N GLY A 100 -10.54 6.13 10.41
CA GLY A 100 -11.15 7.15 9.56
C GLY A 100 -10.88 6.89 8.08
N GLU A 101 -10.12 7.78 7.45
CA GLU A 101 -9.77 7.68 6.03
C GLU A 101 -8.52 6.83 5.77
N PHE A 102 -7.82 6.41 6.82
CA PHE A 102 -6.56 5.68 6.72
C PHE A 102 -6.72 4.20 7.04
N THR A 103 -6.05 3.38 6.26
CA THR A 103 -5.80 1.97 6.55
C THR A 103 -4.36 1.85 7.03
N TRP A 104 -4.14 1.10 8.10
CA TRP A 104 -2.84 0.88 8.72
C TRP A 104 -2.50 -0.60 8.79
N LEU A 105 -1.24 -0.92 8.56
CA LEU A 105 -0.67 -2.26 8.70
C LEU A 105 0.44 -2.25 9.74
N GLU A 106 0.59 -3.32 10.49
CA GLU A 106 1.78 -3.60 11.28
C GLU A 106 2.67 -4.58 10.52
N ALA A 107 3.89 -4.16 10.20
CA ALA A 107 4.82 -4.96 9.41
C ALA A 107 6.23 -4.97 10.00
N ARG A 108 6.97 -6.06 9.78
CA ARG A 108 8.39 -6.14 10.13
C ARG A 108 9.23 -5.50 9.02
N PRO A 109 10.17 -4.61 9.35
CA PRO A 109 11.10 -4.06 8.35
C PRO A 109 11.84 -5.14 7.56
N ALA A 110 12.18 -6.25 8.20
CA ALA A 110 12.85 -7.39 7.57
C ALA A 110 12.03 -8.08 6.45
N TRP A 111 10.72 -7.83 6.36
CA TRP A 111 9.89 -8.34 5.25
C TRP A 111 10.02 -7.50 3.99
N ALA A 112 10.46 -6.25 4.13
CA ALA A 112 10.70 -5.37 2.99
C ALA A 112 11.99 -5.78 2.25
N PRO A 113 11.98 -5.80 0.91
CA PRO A 113 13.22 -6.03 0.17
C PRO A 113 14.20 -4.88 0.40
N PRO A 114 15.51 -5.14 0.41
CA PRO A 114 16.53 -4.10 0.60
C PRO A 114 16.37 -2.95 -0.39
N ARG A 115 16.60 -1.72 0.11
CA ARG A 115 16.54 -0.48 -0.67
C ARG A 115 17.72 0.41 -0.29
N THR A 116 18.28 1.11 -1.26
CA THR A 116 19.26 2.15 -0.99
C THR A 116 18.54 3.43 -0.60
N LEU A 117 18.58 3.77 0.68
CA LEU A 117 17.99 5.00 1.22
C LEU A 117 19.04 6.12 1.11
N ARG A 118 18.83 7.06 0.19
CA ARG A 118 19.74 8.17 -0.07
C ARG A 118 19.11 9.49 0.35
N GLN A 119 19.72 10.13 1.36
CA GLN A 119 19.31 11.45 1.84
C GLN A 119 19.96 12.55 0.97
N TYR A 120 19.19 13.60 0.74
CA TYR A 120 19.60 14.84 0.08
C TYR A 120 19.37 16.02 1.01
N ASP A 121 19.95 17.17 0.67
CA ASP A 121 19.91 18.33 1.56
C ASP A 121 18.57 19.07 1.52
N SER A 122 17.83 18.97 0.41
CA SER A 122 16.52 19.62 0.29
C SER A 122 15.51 18.85 -0.59
N PRO A 123 14.20 19.11 -0.42
CA PRO A 123 13.15 18.60 -1.31
C PRO A 123 13.38 18.96 -2.77
N GLU A 124 13.86 20.18 -3.04
CA GLU A 124 14.11 20.67 -4.40
C GLU A 124 15.21 19.84 -5.09
N GLU A 125 16.24 19.43 -4.34
CA GLU A 125 17.25 18.51 -4.87
C GLU A 125 16.65 17.15 -5.23
N VAL A 126 15.78 16.59 -4.36
CA VAL A 126 15.07 15.34 -4.66
C VAL A 126 14.21 15.48 -5.90
N ASP A 127 13.49 16.60 -6.05
CA ASP A 127 12.61 16.84 -7.20
C ASP A 127 13.40 17.05 -8.49
N ALA A 128 14.58 17.64 -8.42
CA ALA A 128 15.45 17.88 -9.57
C ALA A 128 16.23 16.65 -10.04
N LEU A 129 16.19 15.53 -9.31
CA LEU A 129 16.95 14.33 -9.68
C LEU A 129 16.50 13.80 -11.04
N PRO A 130 17.43 13.57 -11.97
CA PRO A 130 17.13 12.79 -13.15
C PRO A 130 16.86 11.34 -12.75
N VAL A 131 16.12 10.63 -13.58
CA VAL A 131 16.00 9.17 -13.42
C VAL A 131 17.40 8.55 -13.48
N PRO A 132 17.87 7.85 -12.43
CA PRO A 132 19.21 7.31 -12.43
C PRO A 132 19.36 6.20 -13.48
N PRO A 133 20.58 5.93 -13.94
CA PRO A 133 20.85 4.79 -14.81
C PRO A 133 20.35 3.49 -14.19
N PRO A 134 19.94 2.51 -14.99
CA PRO A 134 19.54 1.21 -14.48
C PRO A 134 20.58 0.60 -13.56
N GLY A 135 20.22 0.26 -12.34
CA GLY A 135 21.15 -0.21 -11.31
C GLY A 135 20.39 -0.70 -10.07
N GLU A 136 20.82 -0.23 -8.92
CA GLU A 136 20.19 -0.51 -7.64
C GLU A 136 18.85 0.23 -7.48
N TRP A 137 18.01 -0.29 -6.60
CA TRP A 137 16.76 0.33 -6.22
C TRP A 137 17.03 1.48 -5.23
N VAL A 138 16.84 2.73 -5.65
CA VAL A 138 17.14 3.93 -4.85
C VAL A 138 15.86 4.58 -4.38
N TYR A 139 15.82 4.89 -3.08
CA TYR A 139 14.85 5.77 -2.45
C TYR A 139 15.53 7.08 -2.08
N ALA A 140 15.37 8.08 -2.92
CA ALA A 140 15.88 9.43 -2.68
C ALA A 140 14.92 10.18 -1.78
N TRP A 141 15.42 10.80 -0.71
CA TRP A 141 14.58 11.50 0.25
C TRP A 141 15.28 12.71 0.87
N ALA A 142 14.49 13.70 1.30
CA ALA A 142 14.93 14.86 2.06
C ALA A 142 13.87 15.27 3.08
N TRP A 143 14.28 16.01 4.11
CA TRP A 143 13.35 16.61 5.04
C TRP A 143 12.63 17.80 4.40
N GLU A 144 11.30 17.79 4.40
CA GLU A 144 10.48 18.98 4.21
C GLU A 144 10.38 19.77 5.53
N ASP A 145 10.22 19.02 6.63
CA ASP A 145 10.21 19.54 8.00
C ASP A 145 10.62 18.41 8.95
N GLU A 146 11.88 18.43 9.38
CA GLU A 146 12.40 17.39 10.27
C GLU A 146 11.67 17.36 11.62
N GLY A 147 11.36 18.53 12.19
CA GLY A 147 10.65 18.62 13.46
C GLY A 147 9.29 17.92 13.43
N ALA A 148 8.54 18.10 12.35
CA ALA A 148 7.24 17.50 12.12
C ALA A 148 7.30 16.09 11.51
N GLY A 149 8.48 15.56 11.18
CA GLY A 149 8.64 14.26 10.51
C GLY A 149 8.11 14.25 9.06
N ARG A 150 8.08 15.41 8.39
CA ARG A 150 7.67 15.48 6.98
C ARG A 150 8.85 15.26 6.05
N VAL A 151 8.63 14.39 5.06
CA VAL A 151 9.66 13.91 4.13
C VAL A 151 9.16 14.05 2.70
N ARG A 152 10.00 14.60 1.82
CA ARG A 152 9.85 14.48 0.38
C ARG A 152 10.65 13.28 -0.12
N ALA A 153 10.05 12.44 -0.97
CA ALA A 153 10.75 11.26 -1.50
C ALA A 153 10.41 10.96 -2.96
N ARG A 154 11.35 10.27 -3.63
CA ARG A 154 11.16 9.65 -4.95
C ARG A 154 11.77 8.25 -4.96
N GLY A 155 11.11 7.33 -5.65
CA GLY A 155 11.51 5.93 -5.72
C GLY A 155 11.91 5.51 -7.13
N PHE A 156 13.17 5.09 -7.31
CA PHE A 156 13.73 4.66 -8.59
C PHE A 156 14.03 3.16 -8.54
N PRO A 157 13.21 2.32 -9.19
CA PRO A 157 13.28 0.87 -9.01
C PRO A 157 14.47 0.18 -9.73
N GLY A 158 15.23 0.90 -10.54
CA GLY A 158 16.34 0.31 -11.27
C GLY A 158 15.89 -0.64 -12.38
N ARG A 159 16.71 -1.65 -12.70
CA ARG A 159 16.43 -2.58 -13.81
C ARG A 159 15.32 -3.58 -13.48
N GLY A 160 14.52 -3.91 -14.48
CA GLY A 160 13.61 -5.05 -14.45
C GLY A 160 12.24 -4.76 -13.87
N HIS A 161 11.94 -3.52 -13.52
CA HIS A 161 10.64 -3.14 -12.94
C HIS A 161 9.66 -2.49 -13.94
N GLY A 162 10.09 -2.24 -15.17
CA GLY A 162 9.24 -1.67 -16.21
C GLY A 162 8.82 -0.20 -16.00
N ALA A 163 9.26 0.41 -14.90
CA ALA A 163 9.03 1.80 -14.58
C ALA A 163 10.36 2.49 -14.23
N GLU A 164 10.50 3.73 -14.63
CA GLU A 164 11.66 4.56 -14.30
C GLU A 164 11.55 5.12 -12.88
N GLU A 165 10.34 5.42 -12.46
CA GLU A 165 9.99 5.90 -11.12
C GLU A 165 8.69 5.27 -10.66
N VAL A 166 8.55 5.01 -9.35
CA VAL A 166 7.31 4.50 -8.72
C VAL A 166 6.62 5.61 -7.94
N GLU A 167 5.31 5.71 -8.13
CA GLU A 167 4.49 6.78 -7.53
C GLU A 167 4.46 6.71 -6.00
N ALA A 168 4.37 5.50 -5.42
CA ALA A 168 4.39 5.29 -3.98
C ALA A 168 5.08 3.97 -3.61
N THR A 169 5.85 3.94 -2.51
CA THR A 169 6.60 2.76 -2.11
C THR A 169 6.56 2.52 -0.60
N GLY A 170 5.53 1.83 -0.15
CA GLY A 170 5.38 1.52 1.27
C GLY A 170 6.57 0.77 1.88
N SER A 171 7.22 -0.14 1.13
CA SER A 171 8.41 -0.87 1.63
C SER A 171 9.61 0.03 1.89
N ALA A 172 9.84 1.05 1.08
CA ALA A 172 10.95 1.98 1.29
C ALA A 172 10.66 2.95 2.44
N ALA A 173 9.42 3.45 2.54
CA ALA A 173 8.99 4.29 3.65
C ALA A 173 9.08 3.54 5.00
N LEU A 174 8.70 2.27 5.03
CA LEU A 174 8.81 1.39 6.18
C LEU A 174 10.28 1.25 6.64
N LEU A 175 11.21 0.99 5.71
CA LEU A 175 12.64 0.92 6.00
C LEU A 175 13.22 2.26 6.45
N LEU A 176 12.73 3.38 5.92
CA LEU A 176 13.16 4.71 6.32
C LEU A 176 12.71 5.03 7.75
N ALA A 177 11.47 4.73 8.10
CA ALA A 177 10.95 4.93 9.47
C ALA A 177 11.69 4.07 10.49
N ASP A 178 11.98 2.81 10.14
CA ASP A 178 12.79 1.91 10.97
C ASP A 178 14.21 2.47 11.18
N ARG A 179 14.86 2.91 10.11
CA ARG A 179 16.21 3.51 10.18
C ARG A 179 16.28 4.77 11.04
N LEU A 180 15.25 5.62 10.95
CA LEU A 180 15.21 6.91 11.65
C LEU A 180 14.58 6.80 13.06
N HIS A 181 13.96 5.66 13.38
CA HIS A 181 13.25 5.40 14.63
C HIS A 181 12.22 6.47 14.99
N ARG A 182 11.46 6.96 13.99
CA ARG A 182 10.45 8.01 14.19
C ARG A 182 9.28 7.90 13.21
N ALA A 183 8.16 8.54 13.59
CA ALA A 183 7.02 8.68 12.71
C ALA A 183 7.32 9.62 11.54
N LEU A 184 6.87 9.24 10.35
CA LEU A 184 7.09 10.02 9.13
C LEU A 184 5.76 10.19 8.38
N ASN A 185 5.61 11.38 7.81
CA ASN A 185 4.62 11.69 6.79
C ASN A 185 5.37 11.98 5.48
N THR A 186 5.34 11.03 4.57
CA THR A 186 6.14 11.07 3.35
C THR A 186 5.27 11.44 2.16
N SER A 187 5.60 12.56 1.51
CA SER A 187 5.12 12.94 0.19
C SER A 187 5.99 12.27 -0.87
N GLN A 188 5.42 11.35 -1.66
CA GLN A 188 6.16 10.64 -2.71
C GLN A 188 5.54 10.87 -4.08
N GLY A 189 6.38 10.80 -5.12
CA GLY A 189 5.93 10.95 -6.50
C GLY A 189 5.24 12.29 -6.74
N ARG A 190 4.10 12.28 -7.42
CA ARG A 190 3.35 13.49 -7.81
C ARG A 190 2.34 13.96 -6.77
N GLY A 191 2.05 13.15 -5.75
CA GLY A 191 1.07 13.52 -4.72
C GLY A 191 0.61 12.35 -3.84
N SER A 192 1.36 11.26 -3.83
CA SER A 192 1.10 10.14 -2.93
C SER A 192 1.53 10.47 -1.51
N GLN A 193 0.78 9.97 -0.55
CA GLN A 193 1.06 10.12 0.87
C GLN A 193 1.24 8.77 1.55
N VAL A 194 2.40 8.55 2.14
CA VAL A 194 2.74 7.35 2.89
C VAL A 194 3.03 7.73 4.34
N LEU A 195 2.27 7.17 5.26
CA LEU A 195 2.44 7.38 6.70
C LEU A 195 3.15 6.18 7.32
N THR A 196 4.11 6.42 8.21
CA THR A 196 4.78 5.37 8.94
C THR A 196 5.05 5.80 10.38
N ALA A 197 5.05 4.84 11.31
CA ALA A 197 5.43 5.07 12.69
C ALA A 197 6.08 3.81 13.29
N PRO A 198 7.10 3.94 14.15
CA PRO A 198 7.59 2.82 14.95
C PRO A 198 6.47 2.26 15.82
N ALA A 199 6.37 0.94 15.89
CA ALA A 199 5.45 0.22 16.74
C ALA A 199 6.21 -0.66 17.75
N ARG A 200 5.48 -1.45 18.55
CA ARG A 200 6.08 -2.36 19.53
C ARG A 200 6.79 -3.52 18.85
N ASP A 201 7.68 -4.18 19.53
CA ASP A 201 8.33 -5.44 19.14
C ASP A 201 9.08 -5.38 17.80
N GLY A 202 9.61 -4.20 17.45
CA GLY A 202 10.35 -3.98 16.21
C GLY A 202 9.45 -3.99 14.97
N LEU A 203 8.15 -3.79 15.14
CA LEU A 203 7.22 -3.53 14.06
C LEU A 203 7.24 -2.05 13.66
N VAL A 204 6.78 -1.78 12.46
CA VAL A 204 6.51 -0.42 11.96
C VAL A 204 5.08 -0.41 11.43
N GLU A 205 4.29 0.58 11.87
CA GLU A 205 3.02 0.88 11.25
C GLU A 205 3.25 1.54 9.88
N LEU A 206 2.53 1.06 8.89
CA LEU A 206 2.50 1.60 7.53
C LEU A 206 1.06 1.95 7.19
N GLY A 207 0.80 3.21 6.93
CA GLY A 207 -0.54 3.73 6.69
C GLY A 207 -0.68 4.54 5.41
N GLY A 208 -1.90 4.60 4.92
CA GLY A 208 -2.27 5.43 3.77
C GLY A 208 -3.74 5.36 3.45
N ARG A 209 -4.19 6.29 2.61
CA ARG A 209 -5.54 6.27 2.04
C ARG A 209 -5.64 5.22 0.96
N VAL A 210 -6.79 4.57 0.93
CA VAL A 210 -7.13 3.61 -0.12
C VAL A 210 -8.44 4.04 -0.78
N HIS A 211 -8.49 3.97 -2.10
CA HIS A 211 -9.67 4.32 -2.88
C HIS A 211 -9.97 3.22 -3.92
N LEU A 212 -11.25 2.90 -4.11
CA LEU A 212 -11.68 2.03 -5.20
C LEU A 212 -11.63 2.79 -6.52
N ASP A 213 -10.66 2.47 -7.36
CA ASP A 213 -10.49 3.12 -8.66
C ASP A 213 -11.46 2.53 -9.69
N ARG A 214 -11.61 1.20 -9.70
CA ARG A 214 -12.47 0.50 -10.67
C ARG A 214 -12.78 -0.93 -10.22
N ALA A 215 -14.04 -1.36 -10.44
CA ALA A 215 -14.42 -2.77 -10.40
C ALA A 215 -14.50 -3.32 -11.84
N VAL A 216 -13.81 -4.43 -12.11
CA VAL A 216 -13.85 -5.13 -13.41
C VAL A 216 -14.63 -6.44 -13.22
N PRO A 217 -15.88 -6.53 -13.71
CA PRO A 217 -16.71 -7.69 -13.49
C PRO A 217 -16.16 -8.93 -14.22
N GLY A 218 -16.27 -10.10 -13.59
CA GLY A 218 -15.98 -11.38 -14.22
C GLY A 218 -17.10 -11.84 -15.15
N ALA A 219 -16.83 -12.80 -16.03
CA ALA A 219 -17.81 -13.35 -16.96
C ALA A 219 -18.93 -14.16 -16.31
N SER A 220 -18.87 -14.38 -14.98
CA SER A 220 -19.89 -15.13 -14.22
C SER A 220 -20.16 -14.42 -12.90
N ALA A 221 -20.74 -13.23 -12.95
CA ALA A 221 -21.33 -12.59 -11.79
C ALA A 221 -22.84 -12.54 -12.00
N ALA A 222 -23.54 -13.65 -11.76
CA ALA A 222 -24.94 -13.59 -11.43
C ALA A 222 -25.08 -12.73 -10.16
N THR A 223 -25.76 -11.64 -10.31
CA THR A 223 -26.29 -10.67 -9.36
C THR A 223 -26.19 -11.06 -7.87
N ARG A 224 -25.21 -10.52 -7.17
CA ARG A 224 -25.28 -10.34 -5.72
C ARG A 224 -25.77 -8.92 -5.45
N PRO A 225 -26.73 -8.75 -4.51
CA PRO A 225 -27.30 -7.43 -4.25
C PRO A 225 -26.21 -6.45 -3.78
N ALA A 226 -26.32 -5.21 -4.26
CA ALA A 226 -25.46 -4.11 -3.83
C ALA A 226 -25.55 -3.99 -2.30
N ILE A 227 -24.42 -4.11 -1.62
CA ILE A 227 -24.29 -3.71 -0.23
C ILE A 227 -24.39 -2.19 -0.22
N THR A 228 -25.53 -1.68 0.18
CA THR A 228 -25.73 -0.27 0.45
C THR A 228 -24.87 0.06 1.66
N LEU A 229 -23.77 0.75 1.47
CA LEU A 229 -23.01 1.36 2.55
C LEU A 229 -23.95 2.35 3.25
N GLY A 230 -24.44 1.95 4.43
CA GLY A 230 -25.24 2.81 5.27
C GLY A 230 -24.45 4.05 5.66
N SER A 231 -25.01 5.23 5.41
CA SER A 231 -24.49 6.48 5.94
C SER A 231 -24.20 6.36 7.44
N PRO A 232 -23.07 6.87 7.93
CA PRO A 232 -22.78 6.86 9.35
C PRO A 232 -23.83 7.69 10.08
N ALA A 233 -24.62 7.04 10.91
CA ALA A 233 -25.56 7.70 11.81
C ALA A 233 -24.76 8.59 12.78
N SER A 234 -24.98 9.89 12.66
CA SER A 234 -24.49 10.92 13.56
C SER A 234 -25.01 10.67 14.98
N SER A 235 -24.24 9.98 15.80
CA SER A 235 -24.46 9.94 17.26
C SER A 235 -23.62 11.00 17.93
N ARG A 236 -24.16 12.22 17.99
CA ARG A 236 -23.66 13.28 18.87
C ARG A 236 -23.92 12.86 20.32
N ARG A 237 -22.93 12.34 21.01
CA ARG A 237 -22.91 12.36 22.47
C ARG A 237 -22.41 13.72 22.94
N ARG A 238 -23.32 14.52 23.49
CA ARG A 238 -22.96 15.69 24.28
C ARG A 238 -22.24 15.23 25.55
N ILE A 239 -21.00 15.63 25.70
CA ILE A 239 -20.30 15.57 26.98
C ILE A 239 -20.67 16.85 27.71
N HIS A 240 -21.43 16.70 28.82
CA HIS A 240 -21.62 17.77 29.80
C HIS A 240 -20.30 17.97 30.56
N LEU A 241 -19.69 19.13 30.42
CA LEU A 241 -18.77 19.64 31.45
C LEU A 241 -19.64 20.01 32.65
N LEU A 242 -19.38 19.38 33.77
CA LEU A 242 -19.73 19.89 35.11
C LEU A 242 -18.44 20.31 35.78
N ASP A 243 -18.49 21.53 36.26
CA ASP A 243 -17.53 22.22 37.09
C ASP A 243 -16.98 21.40 38.28
N LEU A 244 -15.68 21.45 38.47
CA LEU A 244 -14.99 21.82 39.74
C LEU A 244 -13.50 21.96 39.46
#